data_6b282f6e405d849dcf8692b8a0f69e62
#
_entry.id   6b282f6e405d849dcf8692b8a0f69e62
#
_cell.length_a   1.000
_cell.length_b   1.000
_cell.length_c   1.000
_cell.angle_alpha   90.00
_cell.angle_beta   90.00
_cell.angle_gamma   90.00
#
_symmetry.space_group_name_H-M   'P 1'
#
loop_
_entity.id
_entity.type
_entity.pdbx_description
1 polymer ?
#
loop_
_entity_poly.entity_id
_entity_poly.type
_entity_poly.pdbx_seq_one_letter_code
_entity_poly.pdbx_strand_id
1 'polypeptide(L)'
;MEPEKNRPMKMLETRKLELVLSSAFAVVLMAGCAVGPNYQRPSAIGTNAMPVAFAGTTAPNLGEWKLAEPSAHLPRGAWWELFGDAELNRLEALATSGNQELAAALAHFEQARALVNVARADLFPQLSAAPSFSRQRTSGNMSSGKSSTLSTFSVPLDASWELDLWGRVRRGVEGAHARLTAAADDLESAKLAIQAEIAIDYFTLRALDAQRTLFEETIKTYQRFLQLTQNRRQSGIATEYDVSLAETQLKSTEAQLPAVDLQRANLRHALATLCGQPATSFAMNESKATLTTAPR
;
A
#
# COMPACT_ATOMS: atom_id res chain seq x y z
N MET A 1 -9.85 -86.90 -33.13
CA MET A 1 -9.08 -85.93 -33.96
C MET A 1 -9.89 -84.70 -34.00
N GLU A 2 -9.71 -83.81 -33.03
CA GLU A 2 -10.46 -82.53 -32.89
C GLU A 2 -9.50 -81.37 -33.11
N PRO A 3 -9.80 -80.41 -33.99
CA PRO A 3 -8.85 -79.31 -34.31
C PRO A 3 -8.93 -78.18 -33.30
N GLU A 4 -7.80 -77.90 -32.75
CA GLU A 4 -7.42 -76.74 -31.90
C GLU A 4 -7.61 -75.40 -32.70
N LYS A 5 -8.77 -74.75 -32.55
CA LYS A 5 -9.14 -73.51 -33.33
C LYS A 5 -9.50 -72.34 -32.44
N ASN A 6 -8.83 -72.15 -31.27
CA ASN A 6 -9.23 -71.04 -30.38
C ASN A 6 -8.07 -70.26 -29.76
N ARG A 7 -6.86 -70.23 -30.31
CA ARG A 7 -5.71 -69.45 -29.77
C ARG A 7 -5.56 -67.97 -30.22
N PRO A 8 -5.99 -67.50 -31.39
CA PRO A 8 -5.72 -66.11 -31.80
C PRO A 8 -6.64 -65.10 -31.12
N MET A 9 -7.85 -65.45 -30.68
CA MET A 9 -8.83 -64.53 -30.15
C MET A 9 -8.50 -64.08 -28.70
N LYS A 10 -7.96 -64.99 -27.87
CA LYS A 10 -7.52 -64.67 -26.49
C LYS A 10 -6.30 -63.74 -26.44
N MET A 11 -5.37 -63.83 -27.43
CA MET A 11 -4.21 -62.93 -27.52
C MET A 11 -4.58 -61.51 -27.92
N LEU A 12 -5.65 -61.30 -28.67
CA LEU A 12 -6.12 -59.99 -29.07
C LEU A 12 -6.85 -59.28 -27.93
N GLU A 13 -7.57 -60.02 -27.09
CA GLU A 13 -8.24 -59.44 -25.92
C GLU A 13 -7.26 -59.09 -24.80
N THR A 14 -6.23 -59.90 -24.56
CA THR A 14 -5.18 -59.56 -23.58
C THR A 14 -4.38 -58.31 -24.00
N ARG A 15 -4.02 -58.14 -25.29
CA ARG A 15 -3.36 -56.94 -25.78
C ARG A 15 -4.24 -55.68 -25.68
N LYS A 16 -5.54 -55.81 -25.92
CA LYS A 16 -6.49 -54.69 -25.73
C LYS A 16 -6.60 -54.30 -24.25
N LEU A 17 -6.62 -55.27 -23.37
CA LEU A 17 -6.67 -55.05 -21.93
C LEU A 17 -5.39 -54.39 -21.41
N GLU A 18 -4.21 -54.83 -21.88
CA GLU A 18 -2.92 -54.22 -21.55
C GLU A 18 -2.81 -52.77 -22.07
N LEU A 19 -3.31 -52.48 -23.28
CA LEU A 19 -3.35 -51.12 -23.85
C LEU A 19 -4.32 -50.23 -23.06
N VAL A 20 -5.45 -50.71 -22.63
CA VAL A 20 -6.43 -49.98 -21.81
C VAL A 20 -5.86 -49.73 -20.39
N LEU A 21 -5.23 -50.74 -19.76
CA LEU A 21 -4.58 -50.58 -18.47
C LEU A 21 -3.39 -49.60 -18.55
N SER A 22 -2.57 -49.70 -19.61
CA SER A 22 -1.44 -48.79 -19.84
C SER A 22 -1.91 -47.35 -20.09
N SER A 23 -2.99 -47.17 -20.87
CA SER A 23 -3.56 -45.84 -21.10
C SER A 23 -4.24 -45.27 -19.83
N ALA A 24 -4.94 -46.09 -19.05
CA ALA A 24 -5.51 -45.69 -17.76
C ALA A 24 -4.43 -45.32 -16.74
N PHE A 25 -3.33 -46.05 -16.70
CA PHE A 25 -2.18 -45.77 -15.85
C PHE A 25 -1.47 -44.48 -16.27
N ALA A 26 -1.33 -44.24 -17.59
CA ALA A 26 -0.79 -42.99 -18.12
C ALA A 26 -1.70 -41.77 -17.81
N VAL A 27 -3.02 -41.93 -17.86
CA VAL A 27 -3.99 -40.89 -17.47
C VAL A 27 -3.95 -40.59 -15.98
N VAL A 28 -3.79 -41.63 -15.11
CA VAL A 28 -3.61 -41.44 -13.67
C VAL A 28 -2.28 -40.73 -13.33
N LEU A 29 -1.22 -41.05 -14.08
CA LEU A 29 0.06 -40.34 -13.94
C LEU A 29 -0.03 -38.88 -14.43
N MET A 30 -0.88 -38.59 -15.41
CA MET A 30 -1.14 -37.19 -15.89
C MET A 30 -2.11 -36.39 -15.01
N ALA A 31 -2.87 -37.02 -14.13
CA ALA A 31 -3.58 -36.35 -13.04
C ALA A 31 -2.56 -35.84 -12.00
N GLY A 32 -1.67 -34.96 -12.45
CA GLY A 32 -0.46 -34.55 -11.79
C GLY A 32 -0.72 -34.10 -10.37
N CYS A 33 -0.21 -34.84 -9.41
CA CYS A 33 -0.05 -34.41 -8.04
C CYS A 33 0.91 -33.20 -8.04
N ALA A 34 0.37 -31.98 -8.03
CA ALA A 34 1.17 -30.83 -7.71
C ALA A 34 1.72 -31.02 -6.29
N VAL A 35 3.05 -31.10 -6.16
CA VAL A 35 3.71 -31.29 -4.87
C VAL A 35 3.54 -30.04 -4.02
N GLY A 36 3.12 -30.20 -2.77
CA GLY A 36 2.97 -29.13 -1.78
C GLY A 36 1.52 -28.89 -1.34
N PRO A 37 1.33 -28.24 -0.19
CA PRO A 37 0.01 -27.93 0.33
C PRO A 37 -0.66 -26.81 -0.50
N ASN A 38 -2.00 -26.89 -0.62
CA ASN A 38 -2.77 -25.78 -1.16
C ASN A 38 -2.93 -24.71 -0.08
N TYR A 39 -2.79 -23.43 -0.48
CA TYR A 39 -3.03 -22.34 0.44
C TYR A 39 -4.48 -22.33 0.91
N GLN A 40 -4.65 -22.30 2.22
CA GLN A 40 -5.93 -22.05 2.86
C GLN A 40 -5.77 -20.81 3.73
N ARG A 41 -6.66 -19.82 3.52
CA ARG A 41 -6.65 -18.60 4.34
C ARG A 41 -6.84 -18.99 5.81
N PRO A 42 -5.88 -18.65 6.70
CA PRO A 42 -6.07 -18.89 8.13
C PRO A 42 -7.30 -18.18 8.65
N SER A 43 -8.03 -18.78 9.59
CA SER A 43 -9.07 -18.06 10.31
C SER A 43 -8.42 -16.90 11.08
N ALA A 44 -8.95 -15.69 10.95
CA ALA A 44 -8.45 -14.53 11.67
C ALA A 44 -8.55 -14.68 13.20
N ILE A 45 -9.48 -15.52 13.64
CA ILE A 45 -9.67 -15.91 15.03
C ILE A 45 -9.46 -17.41 15.06
N GLY A 46 -8.45 -17.89 15.82
CA GLY A 46 -8.22 -19.31 15.98
C GLY A 46 -9.49 -20.08 16.39
N THR A 47 -9.37 -21.37 16.69
CA THR A 47 -10.50 -22.23 17.06
C THR A 47 -11.27 -21.76 18.31
N ASN A 48 -10.77 -20.75 19.05
CA ASN A 48 -11.46 -20.11 20.14
C ASN A 48 -12.40 -19.04 19.59
N ALA A 49 -13.70 -19.26 19.74
CA ALA A 49 -14.70 -18.24 19.43
C ALA A 49 -14.39 -16.93 20.19
N MET A 50 -14.57 -15.78 19.53
CA MET A 50 -14.51 -14.50 20.23
C MET A 50 -15.44 -14.54 21.43
N PRO A 51 -14.99 -14.06 22.61
CA PRO A 51 -15.88 -13.93 23.74
C PRO A 51 -17.05 -13.02 23.34
N VAL A 52 -18.26 -13.45 23.66
CA VAL A 52 -19.51 -12.74 23.32
C VAL A 52 -19.61 -11.36 23.97
N ALA A 53 -18.84 -11.13 25.05
CA ALA A 53 -18.74 -9.85 25.73
C ALA A 53 -17.34 -9.66 26.34
N PHE A 54 -16.87 -8.41 26.41
CA PHE A 54 -15.65 -8.08 27.14
C PHE A 54 -15.89 -8.26 28.64
N ALA A 55 -14.95 -8.90 29.35
CA ALA A 55 -14.99 -9.00 30.79
C ALA A 55 -14.98 -7.59 31.41
N GLY A 56 -16.04 -7.23 32.12
CA GLY A 56 -16.18 -5.92 32.77
C GLY A 56 -17.18 -4.94 32.19
N THR A 57 -17.80 -5.24 31.04
CA THR A 57 -18.84 -4.42 30.44
C THR A 57 -20.23 -4.80 30.95
N THR A 58 -20.47 -4.63 32.26
CA THR A 58 -21.85 -4.46 32.76
C THR A 58 -22.12 -2.96 32.86
N ALA A 59 -22.23 -2.30 31.68
CA ALA A 59 -22.71 -0.93 31.64
C ALA A 59 -24.23 -0.95 31.46
N PRO A 60 -25.02 -0.70 32.49
CA PRO A 60 -26.49 -0.79 32.43
C PRO A 60 -27.12 0.36 31.66
N ASN A 61 -26.34 1.33 31.21
CA ASN A 61 -26.85 2.47 30.43
C ASN A 61 -25.82 2.95 29.43
N LEU A 62 -25.95 2.49 28.19
CA LEU A 62 -25.05 2.88 27.08
C LEU A 62 -25.39 4.27 26.52
N GLY A 63 -26.44 4.95 27.01
CA GLY A 63 -26.86 6.24 26.48
C GLY A 63 -27.10 6.19 24.98
N GLU A 64 -26.43 7.07 24.23
CA GLU A 64 -26.49 7.10 22.77
C GLU A 64 -25.48 6.14 22.08
N TRP A 65 -24.74 5.31 22.84
CA TRP A 65 -23.76 4.38 22.27
C TRP A 65 -24.46 3.25 21.51
N LYS A 66 -24.00 3.00 20.30
CA LYS A 66 -24.43 1.87 19.47
C LYS A 66 -23.45 0.72 19.59
N LEU A 67 -23.93 -0.51 19.50
CA LEU A 67 -23.05 -1.67 19.36
C LEU A 67 -22.25 -1.53 18.05
N ALA A 68 -20.93 -1.72 18.13
CA ALA A 68 -20.09 -1.71 16.96
C ALA A 68 -20.35 -2.96 16.09
N GLU A 69 -20.76 -2.75 14.85
CA GLU A 69 -20.87 -3.83 13.87
C GLU A 69 -19.58 -3.88 13.04
N PRO A 70 -18.82 -4.99 13.09
CA PRO A 70 -17.61 -5.13 12.29
C PRO A 70 -17.92 -5.05 10.80
N SER A 71 -17.43 -4.02 10.13
CA SER A 71 -17.65 -3.76 8.71
C SER A 71 -16.35 -3.79 7.88
N ALA A 72 -15.31 -4.47 8.38
CA ALA A 72 -13.98 -4.52 7.76
C ALA A 72 -13.98 -5.12 6.34
N HIS A 73 -15.02 -5.87 5.99
CA HIS A 73 -15.20 -6.47 4.66
C HIS A 73 -15.77 -5.49 3.61
N LEU A 74 -16.28 -4.33 4.05
CA LEU A 74 -16.82 -3.33 3.15
C LEU A 74 -15.72 -2.40 2.64
N PRO A 75 -15.74 -2.03 1.33
CA PRO A 75 -14.87 -0.98 0.82
C PRO A 75 -15.13 0.33 1.57
N ARG A 76 -14.09 0.98 2.07
CA ARG A 76 -14.25 2.21 2.87
C ARG A 76 -14.66 3.42 2.04
N GLY A 77 -14.39 3.38 0.72
CA GLY A 77 -14.76 4.46 -0.19
C GLY A 77 -14.22 5.82 0.24
N ALA A 78 -14.98 6.87 -0.04
CA ALA A 78 -14.67 8.24 0.35
C ALA A 78 -15.22 8.55 1.76
N TRP A 79 -14.71 7.85 2.78
CA TRP A 79 -15.18 7.93 4.17
C TRP A 79 -15.08 9.34 4.76
N TRP A 80 -14.15 10.18 4.30
CA TRP A 80 -13.99 11.57 4.75
C TRP A 80 -15.14 12.48 4.33
N GLU A 81 -15.95 12.10 3.35
CA GLU A 81 -17.15 12.86 2.93
C GLU A 81 -18.18 12.95 4.05
N LEU A 82 -18.14 12.03 5.03
CA LEU A 82 -18.99 12.05 6.22
C LEU A 82 -18.82 13.33 7.05
N PHE A 83 -17.65 13.98 6.96
CA PHE A 83 -17.39 15.25 7.65
C PHE A 83 -18.05 16.45 6.96
N GLY A 84 -18.52 16.33 5.71
CA GLY A 84 -19.18 17.39 4.98
C GLY A 84 -18.29 18.61 4.69
N ASP A 85 -16.96 18.45 4.72
CA ASP A 85 -16.00 19.55 4.53
C ASP A 85 -15.47 19.55 3.09
N ALA A 86 -15.80 20.62 2.36
CA ALA A 86 -15.40 20.76 0.95
C ALA A 86 -13.89 20.91 0.75
N GLU A 87 -13.18 21.52 1.73
CA GLU A 87 -11.74 21.68 1.65
C GLU A 87 -11.01 20.37 1.90
N LEU A 88 -11.49 19.56 2.87
CA LEU A 88 -11.00 18.20 3.08
C LEU A 88 -11.18 17.36 1.81
N ASN A 89 -12.37 17.40 1.21
CA ASN A 89 -12.64 16.68 -0.04
C ASN A 89 -11.68 17.09 -1.17
N ARG A 90 -11.36 18.39 -1.26
CA ARG A 90 -10.40 18.92 -2.24
C ARG A 90 -8.99 18.40 -1.99
N LEU A 91 -8.54 18.38 -0.73
CA LEU A 91 -7.22 17.88 -0.36
C LEU A 91 -7.06 16.39 -0.66
N GLU A 92 -8.06 15.59 -0.33
CA GLU A 92 -8.10 14.15 -0.63
C GLU A 92 -8.04 13.86 -2.14
N ALA A 93 -8.77 14.64 -2.94
CA ALA A 93 -8.72 14.54 -4.39
C ALA A 93 -7.33 14.90 -4.96
N LEU A 94 -6.70 15.97 -4.44
CA LEU A 94 -5.34 16.35 -4.82
C LEU A 94 -4.32 15.28 -4.46
N ALA A 95 -4.39 14.71 -3.26
CA ALA A 95 -3.49 13.66 -2.82
C ALA A 95 -3.66 12.40 -3.66
N THR A 96 -4.87 12.01 -3.97
CA THR A 96 -5.13 10.83 -4.83
C THR A 96 -4.46 10.94 -6.19
N SER A 97 -4.33 12.16 -6.73
CA SER A 97 -3.72 12.40 -8.05
C SER A 97 -2.24 12.78 -8.00
N GLY A 98 -1.77 13.37 -6.89
CA GLY A 98 -0.44 14.00 -6.81
C GLY A 98 0.53 13.33 -5.85
N ASN A 99 0.06 12.46 -4.95
CA ASN A 99 0.93 11.86 -3.93
C ASN A 99 1.92 10.87 -4.54
N GLN A 100 3.22 11.09 -4.27
CA GLN A 100 4.29 10.27 -4.85
C GLN A 100 4.43 8.89 -4.19
N GLU A 101 4.05 8.74 -2.93
CA GLU A 101 4.06 7.45 -2.25
C GLU A 101 2.94 6.56 -2.81
N LEU A 102 1.77 7.14 -3.08
CA LEU A 102 0.69 6.42 -3.75
C LEU A 102 1.08 6.03 -5.17
N ALA A 103 1.76 6.89 -5.91
CA ALA A 103 2.29 6.58 -7.24
C ALA A 103 3.34 5.44 -7.18
N ALA A 104 4.21 5.42 -6.16
CA ALA A 104 5.16 4.34 -5.95
C ALA A 104 4.45 3.01 -5.59
N ALA A 105 3.44 3.04 -4.72
CA ALA A 105 2.65 1.86 -4.38
C ALA A 105 1.93 1.28 -5.61
N LEU A 106 1.37 2.15 -6.47
CA LEU A 106 0.78 1.74 -7.75
C LEU A 106 1.82 1.10 -8.68
N ALA A 107 3.03 1.66 -8.78
CA ALA A 107 4.10 1.09 -9.59
C ALA A 107 4.55 -0.29 -9.06
N HIS A 108 4.57 -0.50 -7.75
CA HIS A 108 4.84 -1.80 -7.14
C HIS A 108 3.75 -2.84 -7.47
N PHE A 109 2.49 -2.44 -7.46
CA PHE A 109 1.39 -3.29 -7.91
C PHE A 109 1.55 -3.69 -9.39
N GLU A 110 1.84 -2.74 -10.28
CA GLU A 110 2.07 -3.02 -11.71
C GLU A 110 3.31 -3.91 -11.93
N GLN A 111 4.36 -3.75 -11.15
CA GLN A 111 5.52 -4.64 -11.14
C GLN A 111 5.12 -6.07 -10.76
N ALA A 112 4.36 -6.24 -9.68
CA ALA A 112 3.89 -7.56 -9.26
C ALA A 112 3.02 -8.21 -10.35
N ARG A 113 2.19 -7.42 -11.04
CA ARG A 113 1.38 -7.86 -12.19
C ARG A 113 2.25 -8.34 -13.37
N ALA A 114 3.31 -7.61 -13.68
CA ALA A 114 4.25 -8.00 -14.72
C ALA A 114 5.00 -9.31 -14.36
N LEU A 115 5.38 -9.48 -13.09
CA LEU A 115 6.05 -10.70 -12.60
C LEU A 115 5.20 -11.97 -12.72
N VAL A 116 3.86 -11.85 -12.66
CA VAL A 116 2.97 -12.97 -12.96
C VAL A 116 3.16 -13.45 -14.41
N ASN A 117 3.29 -12.51 -15.35
CA ASN A 117 3.51 -12.87 -16.76
C ASN A 117 4.89 -13.50 -16.95
N VAL A 118 5.92 -13.03 -16.25
CA VAL A 118 7.25 -13.65 -16.23
C VAL A 118 7.17 -15.09 -15.73
N ALA A 119 6.51 -15.31 -14.59
CA ALA A 119 6.32 -16.66 -14.05
C ALA A 119 5.52 -17.58 -14.99
N ARG A 120 4.56 -17.03 -15.74
CA ARG A 120 3.80 -17.79 -16.76
C ARG A 120 4.63 -18.13 -17.99
N ALA A 121 5.65 -17.33 -18.31
CA ALA A 121 6.51 -17.60 -19.47
C ALA A 121 7.25 -18.93 -19.33
N ASP A 122 7.57 -19.37 -18.12
CA ASP A 122 8.22 -20.66 -17.86
C ASP A 122 7.33 -21.89 -18.22
N LEU A 123 6.03 -21.69 -18.45
CA LEU A 123 5.12 -22.75 -18.95
C LEU A 123 5.35 -23.03 -20.44
N PHE A 124 6.04 -22.16 -21.18
CA PHE A 124 6.25 -22.25 -22.62
C PHE A 124 7.72 -22.46 -22.96
N PRO A 125 8.02 -23.04 -24.15
CA PRO A 125 9.38 -23.13 -24.62
C PRO A 125 10.07 -21.75 -24.71
N GLN A 126 11.30 -21.66 -24.21
CA GLN A 126 12.15 -20.48 -24.38
C GLN A 126 12.97 -20.62 -25.64
N LEU A 127 12.91 -19.64 -26.51
CA LEU A 127 13.67 -19.55 -27.73
C LEU A 127 14.66 -18.40 -27.61
N SER A 128 15.94 -18.69 -27.83
CA SER A 128 16.99 -17.67 -27.87
C SER A 128 17.76 -17.71 -29.18
N ALA A 129 18.19 -16.55 -29.63
CA ALA A 129 19.07 -16.39 -30.79
C ALA A 129 20.26 -15.51 -30.38
N ALA A 130 21.48 -15.98 -30.57
CA ALA A 130 22.69 -15.26 -30.21
C ALA A 130 23.59 -15.05 -31.46
N PRO A 131 23.24 -14.12 -32.37
CA PRO A 131 24.07 -13.83 -33.53
C PRO A 131 25.45 -13.32 -33.08
N SER A 132 26.48 -13.88 -33.62
CA SER A 132 27.85 -13.46 -33.34
C SER A 132 28.67 -13.36 -34.64
N PHE A 133 29.57 -12.40 -34.69
CA PHE A 133 30.57 -12.25 -35.71
C PHE A 133 31.94 -12.19 -35.06
N SER A 134 32.84 -13.04 -35.50
CA SER A 134 34.23 -13.02 -35.06
C SER A 134 35.19 -12.98 -36.23
N ARG A 135 36.22 -12.19 -36.15
CA ARG A 135 37.34 -12.13 -37.08
C ARG A 135 38.64 -12.37 -36.33
N GLN A 136 39.24 -13.52 -36.61
CA GLN A 136 40.49 -13.94 -35.98
C GLN A 136 41.58 -14.08 -37.00
N ARG A 137 42.82 -13.62 -36.67
CA ARG A 137 44.03 -13.86 -37.42
C ARG A 137 44.90 -14.83 -36.63
N THR A 138 45.12 -16.00 -37.22
CA THR A 138 46.02 -17.00 -36.64
C THR A 138 47.47 -16.69 -37.04
N SER A 139 48.38 -16.70 -36.04
CA SER A 139 49.80 -16.50 -36.31
C SER A 139 50.38 -17.67 -37.03
N GLY A 140 51.26 -17.41 -38.05
CA GLY A 140 51.99 -18.45 -38.76
C GLY A 140 52.91 -19.31 -37.91
N ASN A 141 53.31 -18.84 -36.73
CA ASN A 141 54.13 -19.58 -35.79
C ASN A 141 53.36 -20.65 -35.00
N MET A 142 52.04 -20.58 -34.96
CA MET A 142 51.22 -21.56 -34.24
C MET A 142 50.65 -22.67 -35.09
N SER A 143 50.63 -22.52 -36.43
CA SER A 143 50.05 -23.51 -37.35
C SER A 143 50.74 -23.42 -38.72
N SER A 144 51.42 -24.48 -39.13
CA SER A 144 51.92 -24.73 -40.49
C SER A 144 52.55 -23.57 -41.30
N GLY A 145 53.09 -22.54 -40.66
CA GLY A 145 53.91 -21.50 -41.32
C GLY A 145 53.16 -20.43 -42.10
N LYS A 146 51.81 -20.42 -42.16
CA LYS A 146 51.01 -19.39 -42.86
C LYS A 146 50.04 -18.72 -41.91
N SER A 147 50.10 -17.38 -41.85
CA SER A 147 49.04 -16.62 -41.18
C SER A 147 47.77 -16.63 -42.01
N SER A 148 46.63 -16.95 -41.40
CA SER A 148 45.31 -16.86 -42.06
C SER A 148 44.39 -15.97 -41.25
N THR A 149 43.52 -15.23 -41.96
CA THR A 149 42.46 -14.46 -41.31
C THR A 149 41.16 -15.15 -41.64
N LEU A 150 40.44 -15.58 -40.60
CA LEU A 150 39.13 -16.22 -40.68
C LEU A 150 38.08 -15.25 -40.17
N SER A 151 36.99 -15.08 -40.94
CA SER A 151 35.79 -14.37 -40.48
C SER A 151 34.68 -15.41 -40.34
N THR A 152 34.14 -15.52 -39.15
CA THR A 152 33.07 -16.47 -38.85
C THR A 152 31.82 -15.69 -38.47
N PHE A 153 30.72 -15.98 -39.11
CA PHE A 153 29.38 -15.52 -38.75
C PHE A 153 28.60 -16.73 -38.26
N SER A 154 28.01 -16.61 -37.05
CA SER A 154 27.24 -17.67 -36.43
C SER A 154 25.91 -17.12 -35.93
N VAL A 155 24.82 -17.85 -36.19
CA VAL A 155 23.46 -17.54 -35.69
C VAL A 155 22.89 -18.80 -35.06
N PRO A 156 23.34 -19.14 -33.83
CA PRO A 156 22.76 -20.26 -33.12
C PRO A 156 21.32 -19.91 -32.70
N LEU A 157 20.43 -20.89 -32.82
CA LEU A 157 19.07 -20.86 -32.32
C LEU A 157 18.98 -21.98 -31.26
N ASP A 158 18.68 -21.59 -30.02
CA ASP A 158 18.52 -22.54 -28.93
C ASP A 158 17.04 -22.55 -28.49
N ALA A 159 16.50 -23.73 -28.30
CA ALA A 159 15.18 -23.96 -27.75
C ALA A 159 15.29 -24.82 -26.49
N SER A 160 14.80 -24.31 -25.39
CA SER A 160 14.76 -25.04 -24.12
C SER A 160 13.35 -25.05 -23.52
N TRP A 161 12.91 -26.17 -23.01
CA TRP A 161 11.61 -26.31 -22.38
C TRP A 161 11.66 -27.37 -21.28
N GLU A 162 11.17 -27.00 -20.10
CA GLU A 162 11.00 -27.91 -18.98
C GLU A 162 9.52 -28.29 -18.83
N LEU A 163 9.22 -29.58 -19.03
CA LEU A 163 7.89 -30.11 -18.83
C LEU A 163 7.56 -30.13 -17.33
N ASP A 164 6.52 -29.41 -16.92
CA ASP A 164 6.13 -29.28 -15.51
C ASP A 164 5.29 -30.50 -15.05
N LEU A 165 5.95 -31.66 -14.92
CA LEU A 165 5.29 -32.91 -14.49
C LEU A 165 4.86 -32.84 -13.01
N TRP A 166 5.67 -32.23 -12.16
CA TRP A 166 5.49 -32.19 -10.71
C TRP A 166 4.87 -30.91 -10.18
N GLY A 167 4.54 -29.96 -11.05
CA GLY A 167 3.87 -28.71 -10.70
C GLY A 167 4.80 -27.60 -10.18
N ARG A 168 6.11 -27.68 -10.37
CA ARG A 168 7.06 -26.65 -9.93
C ARG A 168 6.72 -25.29 -10.52
N VAL A 169 6.53 -25.23 -11.84
CA VAL A 169 6.22 -23.98 -12.55
C VAL A 169 4.81 -23.50 -12.19
N ARG A 170 3.84 -24.40 -12.15
CA ARG A 170 2.46 -24.08 -11.73
C ARG A 170 2.42 -23.50 -10.31
N ARG A 171 3.19 -24.05 -9.37
CA ARG A 171 3.32 -23.49 -8.00
C ARG A 171 4.05 -22.16 -7.99
N GLY A 172 5.02 -21.97 -8.90
CA GLY A 172 5.68 -20.66 -9.11
C GLY A 172 4.68 -19.58 -9.55
N VAL A 173 3.82 -19.91 -10.51
CA VAL A 173 2.74 -19.01 -10.99
C VAL A 173 1.72 -18.72 -9.89
N GLU A 174 1.31 -19.74 -9.11
CA GLU A 174 0.43 -19.55 -7.95
C GLU A 174 1.04 -18.59 -6.92
N GLY A 175 2.34 -18.78 -6.60
CA GLY A 175 3.07 -17.87 -5.71
C GLY A 175 3.18 -16.44 -6.26
N ALA A 176 3.36 -16.27 -7.58
CA ALA A 176 3.36 -14.95 -8.21
C ALA A 176 1.97 -14.29 -8.14
N HIS A 177 0.89 -15.04 -8.32
CA HIS A 177 -0.48 -14.55 -8.13
C HIS A 177 -0.76 -14.13 -6.67
N ALA A 178 -0.28 -14.91 -5.70
CA ALA A 178 -0.43 -14.55 -4.29
C ALA A 178 0.29 -13.22 -3.95
N ARG A 179 1.50 -13.02 -4.52
CA ARG A 179 2.23 -11.74 -4.39
C ARG A 179 1.50 -10.57 -5.06
N LEU A 180 0.88 -10.80 -6.21
CA LEU A 180 0.05 -9.78 -6.87
C LEU A 180 -1.13 -9.38 -5.98
N THR A 181 -1.81 -10.34 -5.35
CA THR A 181 -2.91 -10.05 -4.42
C THR A 181 -2.39 -9.25 -3.21
N ALA A 182 -1.26 -9.66 -2.62
CA ALA A 182 -0.65 -8.93 -1.53
C ALA A 182 -0.29 -7.48 -1.92
N ALA A 183 0.29 -7.26 -3.12
CA ALA A 183 0.61 -5.92 -3.61
C ALA A 183 -0.65 -5.06 -3.85
N ALA A 184 -1.78 -5.66 -4.21
CA ALA A 184 -3.06 -4.96 -4.30
C ALA A 184 -3.57 -4.52 -2.92
N ASP A 185 -3.47 -5.40 -1.92
CA ASP A 185 -3.85 -5.09 -0.54
C ASP A 185 -2.93 -4.01 0.07
N ASP A 186 -1.63 -4.05 -0.25
CA ASP A 186 -0.65 -3.04 0.17
C ASP A 186 -0.97 -1.66 -0.44
N LEU A 187 -1.37 -1.61 -1.71
CA LEU A 187 -1.79 -0.38 -2.38
C LEU A 187 -3.02 0.25 -1.68
N GLU A 188 -4.04 -0.55 -1.39
CA GLU A 188 -5.23 -0.06 -0.68
C GLU A 188 -4.92 0.37 0.76
N SER A 189 -3.99 -0.31 1.42
CA SER A 189 -3.51 0.06 2.76
C SER A 189 -2.75 1.39 2.74
N ALA A 190 -1.85 1.60 1.77
CA ALA A 190 -1.13 2.86 1.59
C ALA A 190 -2.08 4.01 1.29
N LYS A 191 -3.07 3.79 0.42
CA LYS A 191 -4.11 4.79 0.12
C LYS A 191 -4.89 5.20 1.36
N LEU A 192 -5.34 4.22 2.15
CA LEU A 192 -6.07 4.49 3.38
C LEU A 192 -5.22 5.25 4.41
N ALA A 193 -3.92 4.90 4.54
CA ALA A 193 -3.01 5.57 5.45
C ALA A 193 -2.83 7.05 5.08
N ILE A 194 -2.57 7.35 3.79
CA ILE A 194 -2.42 8.72 3.29
C ILE A 194 -3.70 9.53 3.50
N GLN A 195 -4.86 8.96 3.22
CA GLN A 195 -6.15 9.61 3.44
C GLN A 195 -6.39 9.91 4.92
N ALA A 196 -6.07 8.97 5.80
CA ALA A 196 -6.20 9.18 7.25
C ALA A 196 -5.26 10.27 7.75
N GLU A 197 -4.02 10.32 7.27
CA GLU A 197 -3.03 11.32 7.63
C GLU A 197 -3.46 12.73 7.18
N ILE A 198 -3.97 12.87 5.96
CA ILE A 198 -4.54 14.13 5.47
C ILE A 198 -5.68 14.63 6.36
N ALA A 199 -6.60 13.74 6.72
CA ALA A 199 -7.72 14.12 7.59
C ALA A 199 -7.25 14.53 8.99
N ILE A 200 -6.29 13.81 9.58
CA ILE A 200 -5.70 14.13 10.89
C ILE A 200 -4.99 15.48 10.85
N ASP A 201 -4.12 15.70 9.88
CA ASP A 201 -3.36 16.94 9.73
C ASP A 201 -4.28 18.13 9.46
N TYR A 202 -5.30 17.92 8.63
CA TYR A 202 -6.30 18.95 8.33
C TYR A 202 -7.06 19.39 9.58
N PHE A 203 -7.63 18.45 10.34
CA PHE A 203 -8.38 18.81 11.54
C PHE A 203 -7.48 19.35 12.66
N THR A 204 -6.24 18.87 12.77
CA THR A 204 -5.24 19.41 13.68
C THR A 204 -4.90 20.86 13.31
N LEU A 205 -4.74 21.15 12.03
CA LEU A 205 -4.52 22.52 11.55
C LEU A 205 -5.70 23.42 11.87
N ARG A 206 -6.95 22.94 11.69
CA ARG A 206 -8.17 23.71 12.05
C ARG A 206 -8.25 23.98 13.56
N ALA A 207 -7.84 23.03 14.38
CA ALA A 207 -7.76 23.23 15.83
C ALA A 207 -6.73 24.30 16.19
N LEU A 208 -5.57 24.30 15.54
CA LEU A 208 -4.56 25.35 15.73
C LEU A 208 -5.01 26.73 15.21
N ASP A 209 -5.80 26.79 14.13
CA ASP A 209 -6.42 28.04 13.65
C ASP A 209 -7.35 28.63 14.71
N ALA A 210 -8.18 27.79 15.35
CA ALA A 210 -9.05 28.20 16.44
C ALA A 210 -8.25 28.64 17.67
N GLN A 211 -7.20 27.90 18.02
CA GLN A 211 -6.30 28.26 19.12
C GLN A 211 -5.59 29.60 18.88
N ARG A 212 -5.11 29.83 17.67
CA ARG A 212 -4.50 31.10 17.30
C ARG A 212 -5.48 32.28 17.49
N THR A 213 -6.70 32.12 17.00
CA THR A 213 -7.76 33.14 17.16
C THR A 213 -8.02 33.42 18.65
N LEU A 214 -8.09 32.36 19.48
CA LEU A 214 -8.26 32.51 20.92
C LEU A 214 -7.11 33.30 21.58
N PHE A 215 -5.86 33.01 21.20
CA PHE A 215 -4.72 33.76 21.72
C PHE A 215 -4.76 35.25 21.29
N GLU A 216 -5.11 35.54 20.04
CA GLU A 216 -5.25 36.91 19.55
C GLU A 216 -6.32 37.70 20.34
N GLU A 217 -7.47 37.08 20.63
CA GLU A 217 -8.52 37.70 21.46
C GLU A 217 -8.07 37.88 22.90
N THR A 218 -7.37 36.89 23.46
CA THR A 218 -6.82 36.95 24.83
C THR A 218 -5.79 38.05 24.95
N ILE A 219 -4.88 38.20 23.98
CA ILE A 219 -3.88 39.29 23.92
C ILE A 219 -4.58 40.65 23.92
N LYS A 220 -5.61 40.86 23.10
CA LYS A 220 -6.40 42.10 23.09
C LYS A 220 -7.03 42.39 24.46
N THR A 221 -7.48 41.35 25.13
CA THR A 221 -8.07 41.47 26.48
C THR A 221 -7.03 41.84 27.52
N TYR A 222 -5.84 41.23 27.50
CA TYR A 222 -4.75 41.59 28.41
C TYR A 222 -4.14 42.97 28.11
N GLN A 223 -4.11 43.42 26.87
CA GLN A 223 -3.73 44.79 26.50
C GLN A 223 -4.68 45.81 27.15
N ARG A 224 -5.99 45.59 27.08
CA ARG A 224 -6.99 46.44 27.74
C ARG A 224 -6.84 46.39 29.27
N PHE A 225 -6.60 45.23 29.85
CA PHE A 225 -6.38 45.09 31.28
C PHE A 225 -5.11 45.81 31.73
N LEU A 226 -4.01 45.72 31.03
CA LEU A 226 -2.78 46.44 31.32
C LEU A 226 -3.03 47.94 31.26
N GLN A 227 -3.69 48.46 30.21
CA GLN A 227 -4.05 49.85 30.12
C GLN A 227 -4.89 50.36 31.27
N LEU A 228 -5.89 49.56 31.72
CA LEU A 228 -6.72 49.91 32.87
C LEU A 228 -5.89 49.94 34.14
N THR A 229 -5.00 48.98 34.37
CA THR A 229 -4.13 48.90 35.55
C THR A 229 -3.14 50.07 35.56
N GLN A 230 -2.60 50.47 34.45
CA GLN A 230 -1.73 51.68 34.31
C GLN A 230 -2.50 52.97 34.70
N ASN A 231 -3.73 53.13 34.21
CA ASN A 231 -4.57 54.27 34.53
C ASN A 231 -4.89 54.32 36.06
N ARG A 232 -5.18 53.16 36.66
CA ARG A 232 -5.41 53.03 38.12
C ARG A 232 -4.16 53.36 38.94
N ARG A 233 -2.98 52.98 38.43
CA ARG A 233 -1.70 53.36 39.09
C ARG A 233 -1.49 54.88 39.03
N GLN A 234 -1.75 55.50 37.88
CA GLN A 234 -1.65 56.98 37.75
C GLN A 234 -2.57 57.71 38.72
N SER A 235 -3.73 57.10 39.06
CA SER A 235 -4.69 57.59 40.04
C SER A 235 -4.32 57.19 41.49
N GLY A 236 -3.19 56.54 41.75
CA GLY A 236 -2.76 56.11 43.08
C GLY A 236 -3.52 54.90 43.63
N ILE A 237 -4.34 54.18 42.84
CA ILE A 237 -5.19 53.07 43.27
C ILE A 237 -4.48 51.70 43.13
N ALA A 238 -3.61 51.55 42.13
CA ALA A 238 -2.85 50.33 41.86
C ALA A 238 -1.35 50.53 42.13
N THR A 239 -0.64 49.43 42.42
CA THR A 239 0.81 49.45 42.67
C THR A 239 1.61 49.20 41.38
N GLU A 240 2.92 49.45 41.42
CA GLU A 240 3.86 49.06 40.33
C GLU A 240 3.88 47.55 40.13
N TYR A 241 3.73 46.80 41.23
CA TYR A 241 3.63 45.32 41.20
C TYR A 241 2.45 44.86 40.34
N ASP A 242 1.28 45.51 40.48
CA ASP A 242 0.07 45.14 39.73
C ASP A 242 0.28 45.40 38.20
N VAL A 243 0.97 46.50 37.85
CA VAL A 243 1.30 46.80 36.44
C VAL A 243 2.27 45.76 35.89
N SER A 244 3.35 45.44 36.63
CA SER A 244 4.34 44.47 36.21
C SER A 244 3.73 43.04 36.05
N LEU A 245 2.79 42.70 36.93
CA LEU A 245 2.05 41.39 36.82
C LEU A 245 1.19 41.36 35.54
N ALA A 246 0.45 42.47 35.29
CA ALA A 246 -0.38 42.56 34.07
C ALA A 246 0.47 42.51 32.78
N GLU A 247 1.64 43.18 32.82
CA GLU A 247 2.58 43.16 31.68
C GLU A 247 3.19 41.77 31.48
N THR A 248 3.58 41.09 32.54
CA THR A 248 4.11 39.73 32.48
C THR A 248 3.09 38.76 31.88
N GLN A 249 1.81 38.87 32.29
CA GLN A 249 0.74 38.05 31.77
C GLN A 249 0.51 38.29 30.26
N LEU A 250 0.52 39.57 29.83
CA LEU A 250 0.44 39.94 28.42
C LEU A 250 1.60 39.32 27.63
N LYS A 251 2.84 39.58 28.06
CA LYS A 251 4.05 39.09 27.37
C LYS A 251 4.15 37.58 27.33
N SER A 252 3.77 36.89 28.37
CA SER A 252 3.70 35.44 28.41
C SER A 252 2.71 34.88 27.37
N THR A 253 1.56 35.54 27.19
CA THR A 253 0.57 35.10 26.20
C THR A 253 1.02 35.44 24.76
N GLU A 254 1.61 36.63 24.56
CA GLU A 254 2.19 36.99 23.27
C GLU A 254 3.29 35.99 22.83
N ALA A 255 4.10 35.52 23.78
CA ALA A 255 5.17 34.55 23.49
C ALA A 255 4.68 33.16 23.04
N GLN A 256 3.41 32.81 23.28
CA GLN A 256 2.84 31.52 22.86
C GLN A 256 2.41 31.54 21.36
N LEU A 257 2.08 32.70 20.83
CA LEU A 257 1.56 32.82 19.48
C LEU A 257 2.53 32.33 18.38
N PRO A 258 3.84 32.68 18.42
CA PRO A 258 4.80 32.16 17.44
C PRO A 258 4.93 30.61 17.44
N ALA A 259 4.77 29.99 18.60
CA ALA A 259 4.81 28.52 18.68
C ALA A 259 3.62 27.85 17.97
N VAL A 260 2.43 28.43 18.09
CA VAL A 260 1.25 27.98 17.35
C VAL A 260 1.44 28.24 15.84
N ASP A 261 1.97 29.41 15.44
CA ASP A 261 2.21 29.72 14.05
C ASP A 261 3.24 28.77 13.41
N LEU A 262 4.27 28.35 14.16
CA LEU A 262 5.23 27.35 13.70
C LEU A 262 4.56 25.98 13.47
N GLN A 263 3.73 25.52 14.40
CA GLN A 263 3.01 24.26 14.25
C GLN A 263 2.06 24.28 13.05
N ARG A 264 1.35 25.40 12.86
CA ARG A 264 0.47 25.60 11.69
C ARG A 264 1.26 25.55 10.38
N ALA A 265 2.43 26.20 10.33
CA ALA A 265 3.29 26.18 9.14
C ALA A 265 3.76 24.75 8.83
N ASN A 266 4.18 23.99 9.83
CA ASN A 266 4.64 22.63 9.66
C ASN A 266 3.52 21.72 9.11
N LEU A 267 2.30 21.82 9.64
CA LEU A 267 1.16 21.04 9.12
C LEU A 267 0.76 21.44 7.71
N ARG A 268 0.82 22.73 7.36
CA ARG A 268 0.59 23.17 5.97
C ARG A 268 1.63 22.62 5.01
N HIS A 269 2.90 22.53 5.42
CA HIS A 269 3.95 21.91 4.63
C HIS A 269 3.75 20.40 4.50
N ALA A 270 3.34 19.72 5.58
CA ALA A 270 3.01 18.29 5.56
C ALA A 270 1.86 18.00 4.58
N LEU A 271 0.76 18.75 4.68
CA LEU A 271 -0.37 18.65 3.75
C LEU A 271 0.02 18.93 2.30
N ALA A 272 0.89 19.92 2.06
CA ALA A 272 1.40 20.21 0.72
C ALA A 272 2.16 18.99 0.16
N THR A 273 3.03 18.36 0.97
CA THR A 273 3.78 17.17 0.59
C THR A 273 2.86 15.99 0.30
N LEU A 274 1.86 15.75 1.17
CA LEU A 274 0.87 14.70 0.97
C LEU A 274 0.05 14.90 -0.31
N CYS A 275 -0.26 16.17 -0.65
CA CYS A 275 -0.94 16.53 -1.90
C CYS A 275 0.00 16.57 -3.13
N GLY A 276 1.30 16.27 -2.97
CA GLY A 276 2.28 16.31 -4.05
C GLY A 276 2.54 17.72 -4.61
N GLN A 277 2.33 18.76 -3.79
CA GLN A 277 2.53 20.15 -4.20
C GLN A 277 3.70 20.80 -3.48
N PRO A 278 4.42 21.73 -4.15
CA PRO A 278 5.44 22.53 -3.48
C PRO A 278 4.79 23.39 -2.38
N ALA A 279 5.38 23.38 -1.18
CA ALA A 279 4.85 24.13 -0.03
C ALA A 279 4.72 25.66 -0.32
N THR A 280 5.55 26.19 -1.22
CA THR A 280 5.53 27.61 -1.62
C THR A 280 4.32 28.02 -2.46
N SER A 281 3.72 27.08 -3.19
CA SER A 281 2.55 27.30 -4.05
C SER A 281 1.26 26.72 -3.48
N PHE A 282 1.36 25.98 -2.38
CA PHE A 282 0.23 25.32 -1.76
C PHE A 282 -0.67 26.35 -1.05
N ALA A 283 -1.87 26.53 -1.57
CA ALA A 283 -2.90 27.38 -0.99
C ALA A 283 -4.02 26.53 -0.39
N MET A 284 -4.39 26.85 0.83
CA MET A 284 -5.59 26.35 1.49
C MET A 284 -6.61 27.47 1.63
N ASN A 285 -7.87 27.15 1.44
CA ASN A 285 -8.94 28.09 1.71
C ASN A 285 -9.00 28.35 3.22
N GLU A 286 -8.88 29.61 3.62
CA GLU A 286 -9.12 30.02 5.00
C GLU A 286 -10.61 29.84 5.28
N SER A 287 -10.97 28.71 5.89
CA SER A 287 -12.29 28.57 6.46
C SER A 287 -12.30 29.26 7.82
N LYS A 288 -13.24 30.17 8.03
CA LYS A 288 -13.57 30.62 9.40
C LYS A 288 -13.98 29.39 10.17
N ALA A 289 -13.12 28.97 11.11
CA ALA A 289 -13.22 27.70 11.81
C ALA A 289 -14.53 27.56 12.59
N THR A 290 -15.52 26.99 11.97
CA THR A 290 -16.52 26.23 12.67
C THR A 290 -16.00 24.81 12.69
N LEU A 291 -15.48 24.36 13.84
CA LEU A 291 -15.16 22.95 14.05
C LEU A 291 -16.46 22.18 13.75
N THR A 292 -16.47 21.45 12.66
CA THR A 292 -17.58 20.58 12.28
C THR A 292 -17.75 19.57 13.39
N THR A 293 -18.96 19.45 13.95
CA THR A 293 -19.25 18.41 14.93
C THR A 293 -18.97 17.06 14.28
N ALA A 294 -18.28 16.18 15.02
CA ALA A 294 -18.03 14.82 14.56
C ALA A 294 -19.33 14.18 14.06
N PRO A 295 -19.29 13.46 12.93
CA PRO A 295 -20.47 12.75 12.43
C PRO A 295 -20.94 11.74 13.49
N ARG A 296 -22.25 11.67 13.72
CA ARG A 296 -22.88 10.78 14.71
C ARG A 296 -22.97 9.34 14.23
#